data_ef6a4ac53f01a40444c8d9e55ffa3a60
#
_entry.id   ef6a4ac53f01a40444c8d9e55ffa3a60
#
_cell.length_a   1.000
_cell.length_b   1.000
_cell.length_c   1.000
_cell.angle_alpha   90.00
_cell.angle_beta   90.00
_cell.angle_gamma   90.00
#
_symmetry.space_group_name_H-M   'P 1'
#
loop_
_entity.id
_entity.type
_entity.pdbx_description
1 polymer ?
#
loop_
_entity_poly.entity_id
_entity_poly.type
_entity_poly.pdbx_seq_one_letter_code
_entity_poly.pdbx_strand_id
1 'polypeptide(L)'
;MTDRDDRPGRDAEGKTSANPGRNHGLFTYLGKPKSNMTRRSASRRQFLGAVGAGALGGLAGCANPFESETTEGSGEELSVPSLAQFRGSGTLVEGRPAPGGTSIEDLPDLSGSLNIYMGGGEGGIYERFIEMLEEIYPEFTGFTDDAPSSSQAQSIVEAVQSGGSQADVFWSIDAASLGYVAENDAYEPLAAEALEPVPEDFQGADGSWVGVAGRARSVPYNTETIEESEIPEKVAEFPETAALQGTMGWAPTYGAFKSFVTAMRLQKGAETTRQWLESMRNAGTERYPNEYVVTQAVADGELTAGFANHYYAMRVKNQRPDAPLDLAFTSGDAGALVNVAGILQIEGTEKDALITDFVRHLLSAEAQEFFATVSYAYPMIPGVEPVGGLPTVDELNPPEIDLADLSDLEPTLELMSEAGVSG
;
A
#
# COMPACT_ATOMS: atom_id res chain seq x y z
N MET A 1 -5.75 71.86 -30.52
CA MET A 1 -6.95 72.31 -31.24
C MET A 1 -7.91 71.14 -31.07
N THR A 2 -8.66 71.26 -30.01
CA THR A 2 -10.14 71.47 -29.97
C THR A 2 -10.88 70.16 -30.30
N ASP A 3 -11.77 69.63 -29.66
CA ASP A 3 -12.50 70.01 -28.41
C ASP A 3 -13.70 69.05 -28.33
N ARG A 4 -14.03 68.64 -27.13
CA ARG A 4 -15.38 68.40 -26.58
C ARG A 4 -16.23 67.22 -27.12
N ASP A 5 -16.55 66.31 -26.19
CA ASP A 5 -17.71 66.31 -25.28
C ASP A 5 -19.05 66.01 -25.97
N ASP A 6 -19.70 64.95 -25.55
CA ASP A 6 -20.90 65.04 -24.74
C ASP A 6 -21.52 63.62 -24.45
N ARG A 7 -21.80 63.41 -23.15
CA ARG A 7 -22.87 62.53 -22.65
C ARG A 7 -24.16 63.35 -22.57
N PRO A 8 -25.35 62.84 -22.43
CA PRO A 8 -25.86 61.91 -21.38
C PRO A 8 -27.04 61.02 -21.85
N GLY A 9 -27.42 59.98 -21.16
CA GLY A 9 -28.24 59.88 -20.01
C GLY A 9 -29.41 58.90 -20.13
N ARG A 10 -29.64 58.03 -19.14
CA ARG A 10 -30.93 57.59 -18.51
C ARG A 10 -32.04 57.08 -19.43
N ASP A 11 -32.76 56.02 -19.11
CA ASP A 11 -33.44 55.41 -17.96
C ASP A 11 -34.09 54.09 -18.37
N ALA A 12 -33.98 53.07 -17.55
CA ALA A 12 -34.97 52.47 -16.67
C ALA A 12 -36.06 51.54 -17.27
N GLU A 13 -36.35 50.51 -16.47
CA GLU A 13 -37.53 49.61 -16.43
C GLU A 13 -37.54 48.46 -17.44
N GLY A 14 -37.44 47.20 -17.05
CA GLY A 14 -38.10 46.45 -16.01
C GLY A 14 -38.98 45.43 -16.65
N LYS A 15 -38.71 44.16 -16.46
CA LYS A 15 -39.72 43.10 -16.21
C LYS A 15 -39.08 41.69 -16.15
N THR A 16 -39.28 41.10 -15.05
CA THR A 16 -39.39 39.72 -14.61
C THR A 16 -39.78 38.69 -15.67
N SER A 17 -39.06 37.55 -15.75
CA SER A 17 -39.75 36.26 -15.83
C SER A 17 -38.79 35.09 -15.56
N ALA A 18 -39.06 34.39 -14.48
CA ALA A 18 -39.06 32.96 -14.23
C ALA A 18 -37.87 32.08 -14.67
N ASN A 19 -37.10 31.66 -13.67
CA ASN A 19 -36.27 30.49 -13.60
C ASN A 19 -37.14 29.24 -13.29
N PRO A 20 -36.86 28.08 -13.89
CA PRO A 20 -37.06 26.86 -13.12
C PRO A 20 -35.87 25.88 -13.19
N GLY A 21 -35.43 25.44 -12.04
CA GLY A 21 -34.99 24.07 -11.84
C GLY A 21 -33.50 23.84 -11.68
N ARG A 22 -32.92 24.25 -10.56
CA ARG A 22 -31.74 23.58 -9.99
C ARG A 22 -32.19 22.51 -9.00
N ASN A 23 -32.07 21.25 -9.40
CA ASN A 23 -32.11 20.12 -8.47
C ASN A 23 -30.72 19.98 -7.81
N HIS A 24 -30.60 20.51 -6.60
CA HIS A 24 -29.54 20.15 -5.67
C HIS A 24 -29.97 18.87 -4.94
N GLY A 25 -29.39 17.74 -5.33
CA GLY A 25 -29.42 16.52 -4.52
C GLY A 25 -28.58 16.70 -3.26
N LEU A 26 -29.23 17.06 -2.15
CA LEU A 26 -28.68 16.99 -0.81
C LEU A 26 -28.53 15.52 -0.44
N PHE A 27 -27.31 14.99 -0.43
CA PHE A 27 -27.01 13.77 0.30
C PHE A 27 -26.92 14.11 1.79
N THR A 28 -28.02 13.86 2.48
CA THR A 28 -28.10 13.92 3.94
C THR A 28 -27.35 12.72 4.51
N TYR A 29 -26.21 12.95 5.14
CA TYR A 29 -25.55 11.99 6.02
C TYR A 29 -26.47 11.73 7.22
N LEU A 30 -27.12 10.57 7.23
CA LEU A 30 -27.78 10.04 8.41
C LEU A 30 -26.70 9.53 9.37
N GLY A 31 -26.44 10.30 10.41
CA GLY A 31 -25.60 9.91 11.52
C GLY A 31 -26.14 8.62 12.17
N LYS A 32 -25.29 7.61 12.28
CA LYS A 32 -25.57 6.42 13.09
C LYS A 32 -25.70 6.83 14.57
N PRO A 33 -26.70 6.30 15.31
CA PRO A 33 -26.78 6.56 16.73
C PRO A 33 -25.63 5.87 17.45
N LYS A 34 -24.95 6.58 18.35
CA LYS A 34 -23.99 6.03 19.30
C LYS A 34 -24.73 5.04 20.21
N SER A 35 -24.58 3.76 19.97
CA SER A 35 -24.99 2.75 20.93
C SER A 35 -23.91 2.66 22.02
N ASN A 36 -24.23 3.05 23.22
CA ASN A 36 -23.51 2.70 24.43
C ASN A 36 -23.56 1.17 24.59
N MET A 37 -22.59 0.47 24.07
CA MET A 37 -22.38 -0.95 24.37
C MET A 37 -21.43 -1.03 25.57
N THR A 38 -22.04 -1.24 26.72
CA THR A 38 -21.34 -1.78 27.91
C THR A 38 -20.62 -3.07 27.50
N ARG A 39 -19.28 -3.06 27.54
CA ARG A 39 -18.44 -4.24 27.39
C ARG A 39 -18.87 -5.28 28.43
N ARG A 40 -19.62 -6.29 28.05
CA ARG A 40 -19.72 -7.54 28.78
C ARG A 40 -18.56 -8.41 28.32
N SER A 41 -17.63 -8.66 29.20
CA SER A 41 -16.57 -9.66 29.04
C SER A 41 -17.23 -11.01 28.71
N ALA A 42 -17.16 -11.42 27.45
CA ALA A 42 -17.54 -12.78 27.08
C ALA A 42 -16.34 -13.68 27.39
N SER A 43 -16.55 -14.58 28.34
CA SER A 43 -15.61 -15.59 28.76
C SER A 43 -15.16 -16.45 27.59
N ARG A 44 -13.84 -16.67 27.48
CA ARG A 44 -13.09 -17.49 26.51
C ARG A 44 -13.60 -18.94 26.30
N ARG A 45 -14.64 -19.37 26.98
CA ARG A 45 -15.17 -20.75 26.91
C ARG A 45 -16.19 -21.03 25.81
N GLN A 46 -16.59 -20.05 25.01
CA GLN A 46 -17.64 -20.25 24.01
C GLN A 46 -17.16 -20.40 22.56
N PHE A 47 -15.85 -20.23 22.26
CA PHE A 47 -15.36 -20.31 20.88
C PHE A 47 -14.79 -21.68 20.46
N LEU A 48 -14.68 -22.66 21.40
CA LEU A 48 -14.13 -24.00 21.13
C LEU A 48 -15.19 -25.11 20.97
N GLY A 49 -16.43 -24.79 20.68
CA GLY A 49 -17.56 -25.71 20.68
C GLY A 49 -18.24 -26.01 19.35
N ALA A 50 -17.58 -25.95 18.21
CA ALA A 50 -18.27 -26.23 16.94
C ALA A 50 -17.42 -26.91 15.84
N VAL A 51 -16.69 -28.00 16.15
CA VAL A 51 -16.38 -29.02 15.11
C VAL A 51 -16.22 -30.38 15.79
N GLY A 52 -17.06 -31.36 15.44
CA GLY A 52 -16.78 -32.76 15.67
C GLY A 52 -17.83 -33.56 16.44
N ALA A 53 -19.00 -33.79 15.85
CA ALA A 53 -19.85 -34.93 16.24
C ALA A 53 -19.73 -36.02 15.18
N GLY A 54 -19.11 -37.13 15.55
CA GLY A 54 -18.99 -38.32 14.66
C GLY A 54 -18.51 -39.55 15.41
N ALA A 55 -19.43 -40.20 16.10
CA ALA A 55 -19.62 -41.65 16.27
C ALA A 55 -18.62 -42.59 17.01
N LEU A 56 -19.19 -43.20 18.06
CA LEU A 56 -19.19 -44.61 18.46
C LEU A 56 -18.13 -45.17 19.41
N GLY A 57 -18.63 -45.50 20.58
CA GLY A 57 -18.59 -46.91 21.02
C GLY A 57 -17.68 -47.27 22.18
N GLY A 58 -18.26 -47.32 23.37
CA GLY A 58 -18.14 -48.48 24.21
C GLY A 58 -16.92 -48.67 25.14
N LEU A 59 -17.16 -48.62 26.37
CA LEU A 59 -16.99 -49.61 27.46
C LEU A 59 -16.41 -49.00 28.76
N ALA A 60 -17.11 -49.37 29.76
CA ALA A 60 -16.97 -49.01 31.19
C ALA A 60 -15.66 -49.42 31.87
N GLY A 61 -15.24 -48.63 32.83
CA GLY A 61 -14.24 -49.01 33.81
C GLY A 61 -14.24 -48.01 34.96
N CYS A 62 -14.63 -48.50 36.16
CA CYS A 62 -14.89 -47.78 37.39
C CYS A 62 -13.68 -47.20 38.09
N ALA A 63 -13.90 -46.04 38.68
CA ALA A 63 -13.55 -45.61 40.03
C ALA A 63 -12.08 -45.52 40.50
N ASN A 64 -11.61 -44.35 40.93
CA ASN A 64 -11.56 -43.96 42.34
C ASN A 64 -11.22 -42.47 42.52
N PRO A 65 -11.76 -41.79 43.55
CA PRO A 65 -11.49 -40.38 43.78
C PRO A 65 -10.40 -40.19 44.86
N PHE A 66 -9.83 -38.99 44.85
CA PHE A 66 -8.87 -38.43 45.82
C PHE A 66 -7.38 -38.74 45.61
N GLU A 67 -6.78 -37.88 44.79
CA GLU A 67 -5.49 -37.31 45.17
C GLU A 67 -5.46 -35.86 44.69
N SER A 68 -5.28 -34.94 45.61
CA SER A 68 -5.11 -33.52 45.36
C SER A 68 -3.69 -33.30 44.85
N GLU A 69 -3.50 -33.26 43.58
CA GLU A 69 -2.27 -32.67 43.03
C GLU A 69 -2.44 -31.15 42.95
N THR A 70 -1.64 -30.46 43.74
CA THR A 70 -1.36 -29.04 43.65
C THR A 70 -0.74 -28.80 42.27
N THR A 71 -1.55 -28.39 41.34
CA THR A 71 -1.06 -27.86 40.05
C THR A 71 -0.45 -26.50 40.33
N GLU A 72 0.87 -26.46 40.41
CA GLU A 72 1.65 -25.22 40.22
C GLU A 72 1.17 -24.61 38.88
N GLY A 73 0.83 -23.32 38.92
CA GLY A 73 0.36 -22.60 37.74
C GLY A 73 1.43 -22.63 36.65
N SER A 74 1.21 -23.46 35.66
CA SER A 74 1.88 -23.27 34.37
C SER A 74 1.34 -21.96 33.80
N GLY A 75 2.20 -20.94 33.70
CA GLY A 75 1.93 -19.80 32.85
C GLY A 75 1.55 -20.36 31.48
N GLU A 76 0.40 -19.96 30.95
CA GLU A 76 0.07 -20.24 29.56
C GLU A 76 1.19 -19.58 28.74
N GLU A 77 2.10 -20.38 28.19
CA GLU A 77 2.98 -19.91 27.12
C GLU A 77 2.07 -19.40 26.00
N LEU A 78 2.21 -18.11 25.67
CA LEU A 78 1.54 -17.49 24.53
C LEU A 78 2.03 -18.24 23.28
N SER A 79 1.17 -19.03 22.67
CA SER A 79 1.54 -19.73 21.45
C SER A 79 1.41 -18.78 20.27
N VAL A 80 2.52 -18.50 19.57
CA VAL A 80 2.52 -17.80 18.31
C VAL A 80 1.66 -18.58 17.30
N PRO A 81 0.81 -17.91 16.52
CA PRO A 81 0.03 -18.52 15.45
C PRO A 81 0.94 -19.29 14.50
N SER A 82 0.48 -20.44 14.01
CA SER A 82 1.23 -21.16 12.99
C SER A 82 1.38 -20.31 11.71
N LEU A 83 2.46 -20.52 10.95
CA LEU A 83 2.68 -19.83 9.65
C LEU A 83 1.42 -19.84 8.75
N ALA A 84 0.60 -20.90 8.80
CA ALA A 84 -0.63 -21.00 8.05
C ALA A 84 -1.67 -19.92 8.37
N GLN A 85 -1.61 -19.30 9.54
CA GLN A 85 -2.52 -18.23 9.94
C GLN A 85 -2.08 -16.87 9.38
N PHE A 86 -0.79 -16.72 9.08
CA PHE A 86 -0.25 -15.54 8.40
C PHE A 86 -0.40 -15.59 6.89
N ARG A 87 -0.51 -16.78 6.30
CA ARG A 87 -0.63 -16.94 4.85
C ARG A 87 -2.03 -16.60 4.35
N GLY A 88 -2.07 -15.95 3.19
CA GLY A 88 -3.25 -15.87 2.34
C GLY A 88 -3.66 -17.25 1.80
N SER A 89 -4.66 -17.28 0.95
CA SER A 89 -5.18 -18.51 0.32
C SER A 89 -5.36 -18.34 -1.17
N GLY A 90 -5.45 -19.45 -1.89
CA GLY A 90 -5.67 -19.50 -3.34
C GLY A 90 -4.49 -20.08 -4.10
N THR A 91 -4.67 -20.24 -5.41
CA THR A 91 -3.70 -20.92 -6.29
C THR A 91 -2.32 -20.25 -6.31
N LEU A 92 -2.26 -18.94 -6.07
CA LEU A 92 -1.00 -18.18 -6.03
C LEU A 92 -0.17 -18.47 -4.78
N VAL A 93 -0.77 -19.08 -3.76
CA VAL A 93 -0.15 -19.33 -2.44
C VAL A 93 0.12 -20.81 -2.21
N GLU A 94 -0.57 -21.70 -2.94
CA GLU A 94 -0.40 -23.14 -2.81
C GLU A 94 1.03 -23.58 -3.13
N GLY A 95 1.59 -24.45 -2.26
CA GLY A 95 2.92 -25.02 -2.48
C GLY A 95 4.10 -24.09 -2.22
N ARG A 96 3.87 -22.89 -1.71
CA ARG A 96 4.97 -21.95 -1.36
C ARG A 96 5.89 -22.56 -0.30
N PRO A 97 7.21 -22.34 -0.41
CA PRO A 97 8.16 -22.73 0.64
C PRO A 97 7.88 -22.01 1.96
N ALA A 98 8.53 -22.43 3.02
CA ALA A 98 8.58 -21.66 4.24
C ALA A 98 9.39 -20.36 4.00
N PRO A 99 8.94 -19.19 4.51
CA PRO A 99 9.70 -17.96 4.39
C PRO A 99 11.02 -18.06 5.14
N GLY A 100 12.06 -17.41 4.61
CA GLY A 100 13.31 -17.17 5.32
C GLY A 100 13.25 -15.90 6.17
N GLY A 101 14.34 -15.62 6.87
CA GLY A 101 14.44 -14.46 7.77
C GLY A 101 14.26 -14.84 9.23
N THR A 102 14.17 -13.83 10.11
CA THR A 102 13.97 -14.01 11.55
C THR A 102 12.51 -14.33 11.82
N SER A 103 12.25 -15.44 12.53
CA SER A 103 10.88 -15.77 12.95
C SER A 103 10.38 -14.79 14.00
N ILE A 104 9.08 -14.52 13.98
CA ILE A 104 8.40 -13.72 14.99
C ILE A 104 8.58 -14.32 16.42
N GLU A 105 8.77 -15.65 16.51
CA GLU A 105 9.03 -16.37 17.77
C GLU A 105 10.40 -16.07 18.37
N ASP A 106 11.37 -15.64 17.53
CA ASP A 106 12.73 -15.31 17.93
C ASP A 106 12.90 -13.83 18.33
N LEU A 107 11.82 -13.04 18.22
CA LEU A 107 11.80 -11.62 18.56
C LEU A 107 11.32 -11.40 20.02
N PRO A 108 11.71 -10.28 20.65
CA PRO A 108 11.20 -9.92 21.98
C PRO A 108 9.67 -9.74 21.94
N ASP A 109 8.98 -10.14 23.03
CA ASP A 109 7.55 -9.92 23.18
C ASP A 109 7.23 -8.41 23.13
N LEU A 110 6.21 -8.02 22.36
CA LEU A 110 5.72 -6.65 22.35
C LEU A 110 4.95 -6.35 23.63
N SER A 111 5.28 -5.23 24.28
CA SER A 111 4.60 -4.77 25.50
C SER A 111 4.51 -3.25 25.53
N GLY A 112 3.33 -2.72 25.82
CA GLY A 112 3.06 -1.29 25.84
C GLY A 112 2.10 -0.84 24.73
N SER A 113 2.13 0.43 24.36
CA SER A 113 1.23 0.95 23.32
C SER A 113 1.95 1.88 22.35
N LEU A 114 1.57 1.81 21.08
CA LEU A 114 2.00 2.72 20.03
C LEU A 114 0.81 3.46 19.42
N ASN A 115 0.99 4.75 19.15
CA ASN A 115 0.10 5.52 18.29
C ASN A 115 0.66 5.47 16.87
N ILE A 116 -0.01 4.72 16.01
CA ILE A 116 0.43 4.41 14.66
C ILE A 116 -0.39 5.25 13.68
N TYR A 117 0.22 6.27 13.09
CA TYR A 117 -0.40 7.03 12.01
C TYR A 117 -0.19 6.28 10.72
N MET A 118 -1.31 5.91 10.06
CA MET A 118 -1.29 5.06 8.87
C MET A 118 -1.66 5.85 7.63
N GLY A 119 -0.97 5.56 6.55
CA GLY A 119 -1.14 6.23 5.27
C GLY A 119 -2.31 5.75 4.42
N GLY A 120 -3.39 5.23 5.00
CA GLY A 120 -4.53 4.67 4.27
C GLY A 120 -4.21 3.26 3.76
N GLY A 121 -4.30 2.29 4.63
CA GLY A 121 -3.68 1.01 4.41
C GLY A 121 -4.50 0.04 3.57
N GLU A 122 -4.12 -0.21 2.35
CA GLU A 122 -4.38 -1.43 1.55
C GLU A 122 -5.73 -2.15 1.86
N GLY A 123 -6.78 -1.37 2.24
CA GLY A 123 -8.11 -1.91 2.57
C GLY A 123 -8.21 -2.64 3.90
N GLY A 124 -7.47 -2.21 4.93
CA GLY A 124 -7.50 -2.77 6.28
C GLY A 124 -6.56 -3.97 6.48
N ILE A 125 -5.61 -4.19 5.57
CA ILE A 125 -4.65 -5.31 5.70
C ILE A 125 -3.64 -5.03 6.80
N TYR A 126 -3.17 -3.79 6.93
CA TYR A 126 -2.19 -3.42 7.93
C TYR A 126 -2.80 -3.42 9.34
N GLU A 127 -4.02 -2.91 9.49
CA GLU A 127 -4.78 -2.99 10.75
C GLU A 127 -4.98 -4.45 11.17
N ARG A 128 -5.32 -5.32 10.22
CA ARG A 128 -5.44 -6.75 10.51
C ARG A 128 -4.15 -7.36 11.02
N PHE A 129 -2.99 -6.96 10.49
CA PHE A 129 -1.71 -7.43 10.99
C PHE A 129 -1.45 -6.94 12.41
N ILE A 130 -1.78 -5.67 12.72
CA ILE A 130 -1.70 -5.13 14.09
C ILE A 130 -2.61 -5.90 15.04
N GLU A 131 -3.86 -6.19 14.63
CA GLU A 131 -4.79 -7.02 15.42
C GLU A 131 -4.21 -8.42 15.70
N MET A 132 -3.51 -9.03 14.74
CA MET A 132 -2.82 -10.31 14.95
C MET A 132 -1.69 -10.18 15.97
N LEU A 133 -0.92 -9.09 15.95
CA LEU A 133 0.11 -8.83 16.97
C LEU A 133 -0.52 -8.64 18.36
N GLU A 134 -1.65 -7.93 18.47
CA GLU A 134 -2.38 -7.78 19.73
C GLU A 134 -2.95 -9.12 20.28
N GLU A 135 -3.32 -10.04 19.39
CA GLU A 135 -3.74 -11.40 19.76
C GLU A 135 -2.56 -12.24 20.27
N ILE A 136 -1.37 -12.09 19.65
CA ILE A 136 -0.13 -12.78 20.05
C ILE A 136 0.41 -12.18 21.35
N TYR A 137 0.43 -10.86 21.47
CA TYR A 137 1.00 -10.10 22.57
C TYR A 137 -0.06 -9.30 23.32
N PRO A 138 -0.78 -9.88 24.31
CA PRO A 138 -1.88 -9.22 25.00
C PRO A 138 -1.49 -7.96 25.81
N GLU A 139 -0.20 -7.76 26.08
CA GLU A 139 0.34 -6.55 26.72
C GLU A 139 0.66 -5.45 25.72
N PHE A 140 0.50 -5.69 24.41
CA PHE A 140 0.69 -4.71 23.33
C PHE A 140 -0.65 -4.15 22.87
N THR A 141 -0.66 -2.87 22.49
CA THR A 141 -1.80 -2.21 21.82
C THR A 141 -1.31 -1.21 20.78
N GLY A 142 -1.76 -1.37 19.54
CA GLY A 142 -1.58 -0.42 18.46
C GLY A 142 -2.82 0.47 18.29
N PHE A 143 -2.71 1.76 18.56
CA PHE A 143 -3.77 2.74 18.27
C PHE A 143 -3.54 3.31 16.88
N THR A 144 -4.40 2.97 15.92
CA THR A 144 -4.29 3.40 14.53
C THR A 144 -5.10 4.67 14.26
N ASP A 145 -4.53 5.56 13.44
CA ASP A 145 -5.22 6.72 12.84
C ASP A 145 -4.96 6.71 11.34
N ASP A 146 -6.04 6.57 10.54
CA ASP A 146 -5.99 6.40 9.10
C ASP A 146 -6.36 7.67 8.35
N ALA A 147 -5.45 8.11 7.48
CA ALA A 147 -5.72 9.14 6.49
C ALA A 147 -4.82 8.93 5.25
N PRO A 148 -5.04 9.62 4.13
CA PRO A 148 -4.11 9.57 3.00
C PRO A 148 -2.68 9.91 3.45
N SER A 149 -1.66 9.14 2.99
CA SER A 149 -0.26 9.29 3.42
C SER A 149 0.23 10.74 3.40
N SER A 150 -0.03 11.48 2.33
CA SER A 150 0.39 12.88 2.22
C SER A 150 -0.28 13.79 3.25
N SER A 151 -1.52 13.51 3.64
CA SER A 151 -2.24 14.27 4.67
C SER A 151 -1.69 13.96 6.06
N GLN A 152 -1.40 12.68 6.35
CA GLN A 152 -0.75 12.28 7.60
C GLN A 152 0.64 12.89 7.72
N ALA A 153 1.46 12.82 6.65
CA ALA A 153 2.79 13.41 6.63
C ALA A 153 2.77 14.91 6.94
N GLN A 154 1.85 15.67 6.31
CA GLN A 154 1.67 17.10 6.60
C GLN A 154 1.26 17.35 8.05
N SER A 155 0.28 16.59 8.56
CA SER A 155 -0.19 16.72 9.95
C SER A 155 0.90 16.42 10.97
N ILE A 156 1.75 15.42 10.70
CA ILE A 156 2.90 15.07 11.55
C ILE A 156 3.90 16.22 11.59
N VAL A 157 4.31 16.72 10.42
CA VAL A 157 5.26 17.83 10.32
C VAL A 157 4.74 19.08 11.04
N GLU A 158 3.47 19.44 10.82
CA GLU A 158 2.84 20.58 11.51
C GLU A 158 2.79 20.37 13.02
N ALA A 159 2.50 19.16 13.51
CA ALA A 159 2.45 18.83 14.93
C ALA A 159 3.84 18.91 15.58
N VAL A 160 4.87 18.32 14.97
CA VAL A 160 6.26 18.36 15.45
C VAL A 160 6.75 19.81 15.52
N GLN A 161 6.57 20.60 14.46
CA GLN A 161 6.95 22.03 14.43
C GLN A 161 6.18 22.88 15.44
N SER A 162 5.01 22.45 15.88
CA SER A 162 4.20 23.11 16.90
C SER A 162 4.51 22.68 18.33
N GLY A 163 5.47 21.77 18.52
CA GLY A 163 5.96 21.37 19.84
C GLY A 163 5.68 19.92 20.24
N GLY A 164 5.33 19.05 19.30
CA GLY A 164 5.24 17.61 19.46
C GLY A 164 4.05 16.96 18.78
N SER A 165 4.24 15.74 18.30
CA SER A 165 3.21 14.88 17.73
C SER A 165 2.63 13.93 18.77
N GLN A 166 1.41 13.45 18.55
CA GLN A 166 0.83 12.32 19.31
C GLN A 166 1.18 10.98 18.67
N ALA A 167 1.63 10.97 17.40
CA ALA A 167 2.07 9.78 16.73
C ALA A 167 3.43 9.34 17.28
N ASP A 168 3.60 8.02 17.47
CA ASP A 168 4.89 7.41 17.79
C ASP A 168 5.59 6.97 16.51
N VAL A 169 4.82 6.43 15.56
CA VAL A 169 5.31 6.00 14.25
C VAL A 169 4.37 6.44 13.14
N PHE A 170 4.93 6.64 11.96
CA PHE A 170 4.18 6.82 10.71
C PHE A 170 4.43 5.65 9.78
N TRP A 171 3.39 4.86 9.52
CA TRP A 171 3.40 3.77 8.56
C TRP A 171 2.73 4.22 7.25
N SER A 172 3.53 4.72 6.34
CA SER A 172 3.09 5.22 5.04
C SER A 172 2.92 4.11 4.02
N ILE A 173 2.02 4.32 3.05
CA ILE A 173 1.92 3.45 1.87
C ILE A 173 2.87 3.88 0.74
N ASP A 174 3.63 4.95 0.86
CA ASP A 174 4.57 5.42 -0.17
C ASP A 174 5.80 6.09 0.44
N ALA A 175 6.95 5.94 -0.24
CA ALA A 175 8.21 6.52 0.19
C ALA A 175 8.23 8.06 0.09
N ALA A 176 7.45 8.66 -0.82
CA ALA A 176 7.39 10.11 -0.97
C ALA A 176 6.89 10.79 0.31
N SER A 177 5.87 10.22 0.96
CA SER A 177 5.35 10.76 2.22
C SER A 177 6.32 10.57 3.39
N LEU A 178 7.10 9.48 3.40
CA LEU A 178 8.18 9.26 4.36
C LEU A 178 9.31 10.28 4.15
N GLY A 179 9.73 10.47 2.88
CA GLY A 179 10.72 11.47 2.50
C GLY A 179 10.31 12.87 2.92
N TYR A 180 9.04 13.24 2.73
CA TYR A 180 8.54 14.55 3.16
C TYR A 180 8.65 14.77 4.68
N VAL A 181 8.37 13.76 5.50
CA VAL A 181 8.55 13.85 6.96
C VAL A 181 10.03 13.96 7.31
N ALA A 182 10.89 13.16 6.65
CA ALA A 182 12.33 13.18 6.85
C ALA A 182 12.99 14.53 6.44
N GLU A 183 12.62 15.08 5.29
CA GLU A 183 13.10 16.39 4.80
C GLU A 183 12.73 17.57 5.72
N ASN A 184 11.70 17.41 6.54
CA ASN A 184 11.27 18.40 7.51
C ASN A 184 11.78 18.14 8.94
N ASP A 185 12.76 17.24 9.11
CA ASP A 185 13.38 16.90 10.40
C ASP A 185 12.34 16.46 11.47
N ALA A 186 11.21 15.80 11.05
CA ALA A 186 10.14 15.39 11.95
C ALA A 186 10.24 13.89 12.33
N TYR A 187 11.44 13.36 12.38
CA TYR A 187 11.72 11.94 12.67
C TYR A 187 12.87 11.75 13.64
N GLU A 188 12.93 10.58 14.27
CA GLU A 188 14.11 10.04 14.94
C GLU A 188 14.66 8.87 14.14
N PRO A 189 16.00 8.71 13.99
CA PRO A 189 16.57 7.58 13.27
C PRO A 189 16.19 6.25 13.90
N LEU A 190 15.79 5.29 13.06
CA LEU A 190 15.53 3.92 13.48
C LEU A 190 16.83 3.23 13.92
N ALA A 191 16.74 2.32 14.89
CA ALA A 191 17.86 1.53 15.33
C ALA A 191 18.42 0.65 14.19
N ALA A 192 19.72 0.46 14.15
CA ALA A 192 20.41 -0.33 13.11
C ALA A 192 19.84 -1.76 12.96
N GLU A 193 19.44 -2.39 14.07
CA GLU A 193 18.85 -3.73 14.07
C GLU A 193 17.45 -3.80 13.43
N ALA A 194 16.74 -2.67 13.31
CA ALA A 194 15.50 -2.56 12.57
C ALA A 194 15.74 -2.34 11.07
N LEU A 195 16.88 -1.81 10.68
CA LEU A 195 17.26 -1.54 9.30
C LEU A 195 17.95 -2.74 8.62
N GLU A 196 18.76 -3.49 9.39
CA GLU A 196 19.65 -4.57 8.89
C GLU A 196 19.00 -5.57 7.92
N PRO A 197 17.73 -6.01 8.12
CA PRO A 197 17.11 -7.00 7.23
C PRO A 197 16.79 -6.49 5.83
N VAL A 198 16.69 -5.18 5.62
CA VAL A 198 16.20 -4.56 4.38
C VAL A 198 17.37 -4.01 3.56
N PRO A 199 17.43 -4.22 2.22
CA PRO A 199 18.45 -3.61 1.38
C PRO A 199 18.46 -2.07 1.48
N GLU A 200 19.66 -1.46 1.40
CA GLU A 200 19.86 -0.01 1.54
C GLU A 200 19.01 0.82 0.57
N ASP A 201 18.75 0.33 -0.63
CA ASP A 201 17.91 0.98 -1.65
C ASP A 201 16.45 1.19 -1.19
N PHE A 202 16.02 0.50 -0.13
CA PHE A 202 14.68 0.58 0.46
C PHE A 202 14.71 1.12 1.89
N GLN A 203 15.71 1.92 2.21
CA GLN A 203 15.85 2.64 3.46
C GLN A 203 16.00 4.14 3.19
N GLY A 204 15.52 4.96 4.11
CA GLY A 204 15.79 6.39 4.08
C GLY A 204 17.22 6.73 4.48
N ALA A 205 17.75 7.83 3.96
CA ALA A 205 19.04 8.33 4.35
C ALA A 205 19.10 8.48 5.90
N ASP A 206 20.28 8.20 6.46
CA ASP A 206 20.54 8.29 7.90
C ASP A 206 19.58 7.47 8.79
N GLY A 207 18.95 6.40 8.21
CA GLY A 207 18.02 5.53 8.93
C GLY A 207 16.68 6.18 9.25
N SER A 208 16.27 7.19 8.51
CA SER A 208 15.02 7.90 8.74
C SER A 208 13.77 7.05 8.60
N TRP A 209 13.77 6.07 7.71
CA TRP A 209 12.67 5.13 7.49
C TRP A 209 13.17 3.80 6.91
N VAL A 210 12.33 2.79 6.98
CA VAL A 210 12.58 1.48 6.36
C VAL A 210 11.34 0.99 5.61
N GLY A 211 11.57 0.35 4.45
CA GLY A 211 10.54 -0.30 3.65
C GLY A 211 10.01 -1.56 4.32
N VAL A 212 8.70 -1.73 4.36
CA VAL A 212 7.99 -2.88 4.93
C VAL A 212 7.36 -3.75 3.86
N ALA A 213 6.88 -3.15 2.77
CA ALA A 213 6.19 -3.87 1.70
C ALA A 213 6.40 -3.17 0.35
N GLY A 214 6.90 -3.90 -0.64
CA GLY A 214 7.24 -3.35 -1.95
C GLY A 214 6.08 -3.37 -2.95
N ARG A 215 6.07 -2.40 -3.85
CA ARG A 215 5.08 -2.26 -4.91
C ARG A 215 5.75 -1.95 -6.23
N ALA A 216 5.95 -2.99 -7.05
CA ALA A 216 6.60 -2.84 -8.35
C ALA A 216 5.63 -2.32 -9.40
N ARG A 217 6.11 -1.42 -10.23
CA ARG A 217 5.47 -1.09 -11.51
C ARG A 217 5.53 -2.31 -12.42
N SER A 218 4.53 -2.46 -13.24
CA SER A 218 4.43 -3.58 -14.18
C SER A 218 3.59 -3.20 -15.39
N VAL A 219 3.60 -4.09 -16.37
CA VAL A 219 2.80 -4.02 -17.58
C VAL A 219 1.89 -5.25 -17.60
N PRO A 220 0.67 -5.21 -17.02
CA PRO A 220 -0.31 -6.24 -17.26
C PRO A 220 -0.60 -6.31 -18.76
N TYR A 221 -0.63 -7.53 -19.33
CA TYR A 221 -0.92 -7.76 -20.73
C TYR A 221 -1.87 -8.97 -20.92
N ASN A 222 -2.62 -8.95 -22.02
CA ASN A 222 -3.53 -10.03 -22.36
C ASN A 222 -2.81 -11.09 -23.20
N THR A 223 -2.67 -12.30 -22.63
CA THR A 223 -1.91 -13.42 -23.23
C THR A 223 -2.56 -14.02 -24.49
N GLU A 224 -3.81 -13.69 -24.81
CA GLU A 224 -4.46 -14.07 -26.06
C GLU A 224 -4.20 -13.08 -27.20
N THR A 225 -3.73 -11.88 -26.89
CA THR A 225 -3.56 -10.79 -27.88
C THR A 225 -2.12 -10.44 -28.20
N ILE A 226 -1.19 -10.69 -27.26
CA ILE A 226 0.24 -10.37 -27.40
C ILE A 226 1.11 -11.35 -26.61
N GLU A 227 2.28 -11.67 -27.13
CA GLU A 227 3.28 -12.46 -26.42
C GLU A 227 4.15 -11.54 -25.53
N GLU A 228 4.66 -12.06 -24.40
CA GLU A 228 5.52 -11.31 -23.48
C GLU A 228 6.72 -10.69 -24.21
N SER A 229 7.34 -11.44 -25.15
CA SER A 229 8.51 -11.01 -25.94
C SER A 229 8.24 -9.81 -26.88
N GLU A 230 6.99 -9.44 -27.07
CA GLU A 230 6.58 -8.27 -27.86
C GLU A 230 6.35 -7.03 -26.97
N ILE A 231 6.35 -7.19 -25.64
CA ILE A 231 6.29 -6.09 -24.69
C ILE A 231 7.69 -5.48 -24.55
N PRO A 232 7.84 -4.14 -24.70
CA PRO A 232 9.13 -3.50 -24.60
C PRO A 232 9.77 -3.63 -23.22
N GLU A 233 11.08 -3.89 -23.18
CA GLU A 233 11.87 -3.90 -21.93
C GLU A 233 12.23 -2.47 -21.45
N LYS A 234 11.96 -1.44 -22.24
CA LYS A 234 12.23 -0.02 -21.92
C LYS A 234 10.98 0.83 -22.11
N VAL A 235 10.69 1.66 -21.11
CA VAL A 235 9.55 2.58 -21.15
C VAL A 235 9.56 3.48 -22.40
N ALA A 236 10.73 3.89 -22.84
CA ALA A 236 10.89 4.76 -24.01
C ALA A 236 10.36 4.16 -25.32
N GLU A 237 10.26 2.84 -25.43
CA GLU A 237 9.90 2.12 -26.67
C GLU A 237 8.39 1.93 -26.85
N PHE A 238 7.60 2.06 -25.77
CA PHE A 238 6.15 1.83 -25.80
C PHE A 238 5.39 2.68 -26.84
N PRO A 239 5.66 3.99 -26.97
CA PRO A 239 4.94 4.82 -27.93
C PRO A 239 5.12 4.38 -29.41
N GLU A 240 6.22 3.70 -29.74
CA GLU A 240 6.56 3.28 -31.09
C GLU A 240 6.23 1.80 -31.37
N THR A 241 5.77 1.06 -30.35
CA THR A 241 5.46 -0.37 -30.47
C THR A 241 4.13 -0.57 -31.17
N ALA A 242 4.17 -1.05 -32.40
CA ALA A 242 3.01 -1.13 -33.29
C ALA A 242 1.88 -2.00 -32.71
N ALA A 243 2.20 -3.10 -32.02
CA ALA A 243 1.23 -4.00 -31.38
C ALA A 243 0.44 -3.35 -30.22
N LEU A 244 0.95 -2.25 -29.67
CA LEU A 244 0.37 -1.53 -28.55
C LEU A 244 -0.37 -0.24 -28.93
N GLN A 245 -0.39 0.12 -30.21
CA GLN A 245 -1.06 1.33 -30.69
C GLN A 245 -2.58 1.28 -30.53
N GLY A 246 -3.14 2.22 -29.77
CA GLY A 246 -4.58 2.33 -29.53
C GLY A 246 -5.18 1.21 -28.66
N THR A 247 -4.34 0.41 -27.98
CA THR A 247 -4.76 -0.74 -27.19
C THR A 247 -4.12 -0.80 -25.81
N MET A 248 -3.47 0.30 -25.39
CA MET A 248 -2.93 0.44 -24.03
C MET A 248 -3.80 1.29 -23.14
N GLY A 249 -3.73 1.01 -21.82
CA GLY A 249 -4.40 1.78 -20.79
C GLY A 249 -3.45 2.34 -19.72
N TRP A 250 -3.82 3.49 -19.17
CA TRP A 250 -3.15 4.10 -18.02
C TRP A 250 -4.12 4.84 -17.09
N ALA A 251 -3.69 5.15 -15.87
CA ALA A 251 -4.50 5.87 -14.89
C ALA A 251 -3.78 7.16 -14.42
N PRO A 252 -3.80 8.26 -15.20
CA PRO A 252 -2.99 9.45 -14.92
C PRO A 252 -3.30 10.17 -13.60
N THR A 253 -4.52 10.05 -13.09
CA THR A 253 -4.93 10.67 -11.82
C THR A 253 -4.49 9.86 -10.60
N TYR A 254 -4.06 8.62 -10.81
CA TYR A 254 -3.69 7.70 -9.73
C TYR A 254 -2.29 7.99 -9.19
N GLY A 255 -2.11 7.88 -7.85
CA GLY A 255 -0.86 8.23 -7.18
C GLY A 255 0.35 7.46 -7.71
N ALA A 256 0.23 6.14 -7.89
CA ALA A 256 1.33 5.32 -8.37
C ALA A 256 1.78 5.67 -9.80
N PHE A 257 0.86 6.09 -10.68
CA PHE A 257 1.21 6.61 -12.00
C PHE A 257 1.98 7.93 -11.90
N LYS A 258 1.60 8.82 -11.00
CA LYS A 258 2.33 10.07 -10.76
C LYS A 258 3.75 9.80 -10.24
N SER A 259 3.92 8.87 -9.30
CA SER A 259 5.25 8.44 -8.84
C SER A 259 6.10 7.86 -9.97
N PHE A 260 5.52 7.06 -10.86
CA PHE A 260 6.18 6.56 -12.07
C PHE A 260 6.65 7.70 -12.99
N VAL A 261 5.81 8.71 -13.25
CA VAL A 261 6.19 9.88 -14.06
C VAL A 261 7.23 10.74 -13.35
N THR A 262 7.17 10.86 -12.01
CA THR A 262 8.21 11.52 -11.21
C THR A 262 9.55 10.82 -11.36
N ALA A 263 9.58 9.50 -11.21
CA ALA A 263 10.78 8.69 -11.41
C ALA A 263 11.37 8.87 -12.82
N MET A 264 10.51 8.90 -13.85
CA MET A 264 10.94 9.16 -15.22
C MET A 264 11.54 10.57 -15.36
N ARG A 265 10.93 11.59 -14.75
CA ARG A 265 11.42 12.97 -14.77
C ARG A 265 12.78 13.09 -14.07
N LEU A 266 12.95 12.46 -12.93
CA LEU A 266 14.22 12.43 -12.19
C LEU A 266 15.32 11.73 -13.01
N GLN A 267 15.00 10.62 -13.67
CA GLN A 267 15.97 9.81 -14.41
C GLN A 267 16.32 10.40 -15.81
N LYS A 268 15.33 10.94 -16.53
CA LYS A 268 15.45 11.33 -17.94
C LYS A 268 15.29 12.84 -18.19
N GLY A 269 14.90 13.59 -17.18
CA GLY A 269 14.62 15.02 -17.28
C GLY A 269 13.20 15.35 -17.78
N ALA A 270 12.76 16.56 -17.48
CA ALA A 270 11.39 17.03 -17.73
C ALA A 270 10.99 16.97 -19.20
N GLU A 271 11.84 17.44 -20.11
CA GLU A 271 11.52 17.51 -21.54
C GLU A 271 11.34 16.12 -22.18
N THR A 272 12.20 15.15 -21.85
CA THR A 272 12.09 13.78 -22.35
C THR A 272 10.81 13.12 -21.83
N THR A 273 10.49 13.34 -20.57
CA THR A 273 9.27 12.80 -19.93
C THR A 273 8.02 13.41 -20.55
N ARG A 274 8.00 14.73 -20.79
CA ARG A 274 6.89 15.40 -21.46
C ARG A 274 6.65 14.84 -22.86
N GLN A 275 7.72 14.69 -23.66
CA GLN A 275 7.65 14.11 -25.00
C GLN A 275 7.13 12.66 -24.98
N TRP A 276 7.56 11.87 -24.02
CA TRP A 276 7.05 10.50 -23.85
C TRP A 276 5.55 10.49 -23.55
N LEU A 277 5.07 11.31 -22.62
CA LEU A 277 3.65 11.42 -22.29
C LEU A 277 2.81 11.84 -23.51
N GLU A 278 3.28 12.83 -24.26
CA GLU A 278 2.63 13.26 -25.51
C GLU A 278 2.59 12.15 -26.56
N SER A 279 3.69 11.39 -26.70
CA SER A 279 3.79 10.28 -27.64
C SER A 279 2.84 9.14 -27.26
N MET A 280 2.77 8.75 -26.00
CA MET A 280 1.82 7.74 -25.51
C MET A 280 0.36 8.17 -25.74
N ARG A 281 0.03 9.44 -25.46
CA ARG A 281 -1.30 9.98 -25.74
C ARG A 281 -1.61 9.93 -27.25
N ASN A 282 -0.65 10.31 -28.11
CA ASN A 282 -0.80 10.29 -29.56
C ASN A 282 -0.87 8.86 -30.11
N ALA A 283 -0.25 7.89 -29.44
CA ALA A 283 -0.37 6.46 -29.70
C ALA A 283 -1.75 5.89 -29.32
N GLY A 284 -2.65 6.71 -28.76
CA GLY A 284 -4.02 6.32 -28.44
C GLY A 284 -4.19 5.61 -27.11
N THR A 285 -3.27 5.83 -26.14
CA THR A 285 -3.41 5.23 -24.80
C THR A 285 -4.67 5.73 -24.11
N GLU A 286 -5.53 4.80 -23.66
CA GLU A 286 -6.82 5.09 -23.04
C GLU A 286 -6.68 5.42 -21.55
N ARG A 287 -7.56 6.30 -21.06
CA ARG A 287 -7.57 6.76 -19.65
C ARG A 287 -8.57 6.00 -18.81
N TYR A 288 -8.12 5.57 -17.66
CA TYR A 288 -8.92 4.87 -16.66
C TYR A 288 -8.86 5.59 -15.30
N PRO A 289 -9.84 5.40 -14.41
CA PRO A 289 -9.89 6.08 -13.11
C PRO A 289 -8.84 5.57 -12.12
N ASN A 290 -8.42 4.31 -12.23
CA ASN A 290 -7.39 3.69 -11.41
C ASN A 290 -6.78 2.48 -12.12
N GLU A 291 -5.67 1.98 -11.60
CA GLU A 291 -4.90 0.89 -12.21
C GLU A 291 -5.57 -0.49 -12.09
N TYR A 292 -6.44 -0.70 -11.10
CA TYR A 292 -7.22 -1.93 -11.02
C TYR A 292 -8.18 -2.07 -12.21
N VAL A 293 -8.84 -0.95 -12.60
CA VAL A 293 -9.73 -0.94 -13.78
C VAL A 293 -8.93 -1.13 -15.08
N VAL A 294 -7.72 -0.57 -15.20
CA VAL A 294 -6.81 -0.86 -16.32
C VAL A 294 -6.54 -2.36 -16.42
N THR A 295 -6.18 -2.99 -15.30
CA THR A 295 -5.86 -4.42 -15.25
C THR A 295 -7.08 -5.30 -15.59
N GLN A 296 -8.28 -4.91 -15.12
CA GLN A 296 -9.51 -5.61 -15.50
C GLN A 296 -9.80 -5.49 -17.01
N ALA A 297 -9.64 -4.31 -17.60
CA ALA A 297 -9.83 -4.11 -19.04
C ALA A 297 -8.86 -4.96 -19.88
N VAL A 298 -7.61 -5.14 -19.41
CA VAL A 298 -6.65 -6.07 -20.02
C VAL A 298 -7.13 -7.52 -19.89
N ALA A 299 -7.56 -7.94 -18.70
CA ALA A 299 -8.05 -9.30 -18.45
C ALA A 299 -9.34 -9.63 -19.24
N ASP A 300 -10.16 -8.62 -19.56
CA ASP A 300 -11.40 -8.75 -20.32
C ASP A 300 -11.17 -8.65 -21.86
N GLY A 301 -9.93 -8.39 -22.29
CA GLY A 301 -9.56 -8.25 -23.71
C GLY A 301 -9.98 -6.93 -24.35
N GLU A 302 -10.37 -5.94 -23.54
CA GLU A 302 -10.64 -4.57 -24.03
C GLU A 302 -9.33 -3.84 -24.35
N LEU A 303 -8.25 -4.16 -23.62
CA LEU A 303 -6.90 -3.66 -23.82
C LEU A 303 -5.93 -4.82 -24.09
N THR A 304 -4.91 -4.56 -24.91
CA THR A 304 -3.77 -5.47 -25.08
C THR A 304 -2.84 -5.41 -23.89
N ALA A 305 -2.54 -4.21 -23.38
CA ALA A 305 -1.68 -4.01 -22.21
C ALA A 305 -2.01 -2.71 -21.49
N GLY A 306 -1.38 -2.49 -20.31
CA GLY A 306 -1.53 -1.26 -19.58
C GLY A 306 -0.40 -1.04 -18.57
N PHE A 307 -0.36 0.14 -17.95
CA PHE A 307 0.55 0.43 -16.85
C PHE A 307 -0.19 0.30 -15.53
N ALA A 308 0.29 -0.58 -14.65
CA ALA A 308 -0.29 -0.76 -13.31
C ALA A 308 0.76 -1.28 -12.32
N ASN A 309 0.47 -1.19 -11.02
CA ASN A 309 1.21 -1.92 -10.03
C ASN A 309 0.88 -3.41 -10.11
N HIS A 310 1.88 -4.27 -9.91
CA HIS A 310 1.82 -5.73 -10.08
C HIS A 310 0.68 -6.39 -9.28
N TYR A 311 0.43 -5.95 -8.04
CA TYR A 311 -0.55 -6.57 -7.15
C TYR A 311 -1.99 -6.51 -7.68
N TYR A 312 -2.31 -5.57 -8.58
CA TYR A 312 -3.63 -5.55 -9.23
C TYR A 312 -3.83 -6.75 -10.14
N ALA A 313 -2.80 -7.14 -10.89
CA ALA A 313 -2.86 -8.35 -11.70
C ALA A 313 -2.93 -9.61 -10.83
N MET A 314 -2.19 -9.65 -9.72
CA MET A 314 -2.27 -10.77 -8.78
C MET A 314 -3.67 -10.89 -8.16
N ARG A 315 -4.33 -9.77 -7.80
CA ARG A 315 -5.73 -9.76 -7.35
C ARG A 315 -6.69 -10.32 -8.40
N VAL A 316 -6.53 -9.91 -9.66
CA VAL A 316 -7.38 -10.42 -10.76
C VAL A 316 -7.10 -11.90 -11.01
N LYS A 317 -5.85 -12.34 -11.09
CA LYS A 317 -5.46 -13.75 -11.26
C LYS A 317 -5.98 -14.65 -10.12
N ASN A 318 -5.93 -14.16 -8.87
CA ASN A 318 -6.47 -14.91 -7.73
C ASN A 318 -8.00 -15.04 -7.78
N GLN A 319 -8.72 -14.00 -8.24
CA GLN A 319 -10.18 -14.03 -8.37
C GLN A 319 -10.64 -14.77 -9.63
N ARG A 320 -9.85 -14.74 -10.69
CA ARG A 320 -10.12 -15.27 -12.02
C ARG A 320 -8.89 -16.01 -12.54
N PRO A 321 -8.59 -17.22 -12.02
CA PRO A 321 -7.37 -17.95 -12.38
C PRO A 321 -7.22 -18.24 -13.88
N ASP A 322 -8.35 -18.34 -14.61
CA ASP A 322 -8.40 -18.62 -16.05
C ASP A 322 -8.39 -17.35 -16.92
N ALA A 323 -8.27 -16.13 -16.31
CA ALA A 323 -8.19 -14.91 -17.09
C ALA A 323 -6.92 -14.88 -17.95
N PRO A 324 -6.99 -14.44 -19.23
CA PRO A 324 -5.84 -14.36 -20.11
C PRO A 324 -4.98 -13.13 -19.75
N LEU A 325 -4.43 -13.13 -18.56
CA LEU A 325 -3.69 -12.01 -17.97
C LEU A 325 -2.35 -12.49 -17.45
N ASP A 326 -1.28 -11.80 -17.83
CA ASP A 326 0.02 -11.94 -17.20
C ASP A 326 0.73 -10.59 -17.05
N LEU A 327 1.94 -10.59 -16.50
CA LEU A 327 2.73 -9.40 -16.19
C LEU A 327 4.06 -9.46 -16.92
N ALA A 328 4.40 -8.37 -17.58
CA ALA A 328 5.76 -8.06 -18.03
C ALA A 328 6.33 -6.91 -17.19
N PHE A 329 7.66 -6.79 -17.19
CA PHE A 329 8.40 -5.74 -16.48
C PHE A 329 9.38 -5.08 -17.43
N THR A 330 9.56 -3.77 -17.29
CA THR A 330 10.73 -3.09 -17.87
C THR A 330 11.94 -3.29 -16.95
N SER A 331 13.11 -2.83 -17.33
CA SER A 331 14.34 -3.04 -16.56
C SER A 331 15.20 -1.78 -16.54
N GLY A 332 15.68 -1.37 -15.36
CA GLY A 332 16.60 -0.24 -15.18
C GLY A 332 16.06 1.12 -15.59
N ASP A 333 14.74 1.27 -15.63
CA ASP A 333 14.06 2.55 -15.89
C ASP A 333 12.82 2.73 -15.00
N ALA A 334 12.14 3.88 -15.15
CA ALA A 334 10.99 4.23 -14.31
C ALA A 334 9.86 3.19 -14.35
N GLY A 335 9.74 2.39 -15.40
CA GLY A 335 8.72 1.33 -15.50
C GLY A 335 9.04 0.10 -14.63
N ALA A 336 10.27 -0.02 -14.14
CA ALA A 336 10.69 -1.02 -13.16
C ALA A 336 10.72 -0.44 -11.72
N LEU A 337 10.15 0.74 -11.49
CA LEU A 337 10.12 1.36 -10.16
C LEU A 337 9.49 0.42 -9.13
N VAL A 338 10.21 0.16 -8.06
CA VAL A 338 9.70 -0.46 -6.84
C VAL A 338 9.56 0.63 -5.78
N ASN A 339 8.33 1.08 -5.53
CA ASN A 339 8.02 1.96 -4.42
C ASN A 339 7.70 1.12 -3.17
N VAL A 340 7.84 1.67 -1.98
CA VAL A 340 7.60 0.93 -0.75
C VAL A 340 6.54 1.58 0.13
N ALA A 341 5.74 0.74 0.77
CA ALA A 341 5.14 1.11 2.04
C ALA A 341 6.23 0.94 3.10
N GLY A 342 6.41 1.93 3.93
CA GLY A 342 7.49 1.94 4.91
C GLY A 342 7.08 2.63 6.21
N ILE A 343 7.94 2.56 7.20
CA ILE A 343 7.69 3.08 8.54
C ILE A 343 8.86 3.97 8.99
N LEU A 344 8.53 5.03 9.71
CA LEU A 344 9.49 5.88 10.40
C LEU A 344 9.04 6.15 11.84
N GLN A 345 10.00 6.45 12.71
CA GLN A 345 9.79 6.90 14.07
C GLN A 345 9.63 8.42 14.10
N ILE A 346 8.63 8.93 14.82
CA ILE A 346 8.35 10.36 14.90
C ILE A 346 9.24 11.01 15.97
N GLU A 347 9.76 12.22 15.67
CA GLU A 347 10.55 13.02 16.59
C GLU A 347 9.82 13.26 17.93
N GLY A 348 10.56 13.06 19.04
CA GLY A 348 10.10 13.32 20.40
C GLY A 348 9.31 12.20 21.05
N THR A 349 9.20 11.02 20.44
CA THR A 349 8.71 9.81 21.13
C THR A 349 9.77 9.28 22.10
N GLU A 350 9.33 8.72 23.24
CA GLU A 350 10.22 8.09 24.24
C GLU A 350 10.13 6.56 24.20
N LYS A 351 9.66 5.97 23.06
CA LYS A 351 9.34 4.53 22.94
C LYS A 351 10.30 3.77 22.02
N ASP A 352 11.55 4.22 21.89
CA ASP A 352 12.54 3.70 20.95
C ASP A 352 12.64 2.16 20.93
N ALA A 353 12.70 1.54 22.12
CA ALA A 353 12.82 0.09 22.21
C ALA A 353 11.57 -0.64 21.67
N LEU A 354 10.37 -0.16 22.02
CA LEU A 354 9.12 -0.74 21.54
C LEU A 354 8.94 -0.53 20.04
N ILE A 355 9.33 0.64 19.51
CA ILE A 355 9.28 0.93 18.09
C ILE A 355 10.24 0.03 17.33
N THR A 356 11.47 -0.12 17.82
CA THR A 356 12.47 -1.04 17.24
C THR A 356 11.93 -2.47 17.17
N ASP A 357 11.36 -2.98 18.27
CA ASP A 357 10.79 -4.33 18.29
C ASP A 357 9.57 -4.42 17.37
N PHE A 358 8.69 -3.42 17.32
CA PHE A 358 7.56 -3.39 16.40
C PHE A 358 8.00 -3.42 14.93
N VAL A 359 8.97 -2.62 14.54
CA VAL A 359 9.52 -2.63 13.17
C VAL A 359 10.12 -3.99 12.83
N ARG A 360 10.85 -4.61 13.75
CA ARG A 360 11.39 -5.97 13.56
C ARG A 360 10.29 -7.01 13.38
N HIS A 361 9.14 -6.86 14.06
CA HIS A 361 7.97 -7.72 13.85
C HIS A 361 7.36 -7.53 12.46
N LEU A 362 7.30 -6.31 11.92
CA LEU A 362 6.88 -6.05 10.55
C LEU A 362 7.85 -6.66 9.51
N LEU A 363 9.10 -6.85 9.87
CA LEU A 363 10.16 -7.43 9.05
C LEU A 363 10.45 -8.91 9.40
N SER A 364 9.60 -9.55 10.22
CA SER A 364 9.71 -10.98 10.50
C SER A 364 9.32 -11.83 9.29
N ALA A 365 9.78 -13.07 9.25
CA ALA A 365 9.46 -14.02 8.19
C ALA A 365 7.94 -14.17 7.99
N GLU A 366 7.18 -14.26 9.08
CA GLU A 366 5.73 -14.41 9.07
C GLU A 366 5.01 -13.13 8.59
N ALA A 367 5.48 -11.95 9.00
CA ALA A 367 4.92 -10.68 8.54
C ALA A 367 5.16 -10.48 7.04
N GLN A 368 6.36 -10.75 6.56
CA GLN A 368 6.69 -10.62 5.15
C GLN A 368 5.95 -11.66 4.29
N GLU A 369 5.73 -12.87 4.79
CA GLU A 369 4.87 -13.86 4.16
C GLU A 369 3.38 -13.42 4.15
N PHE A 370 2.91 -12.78 5.23
CA PHE A 370 1.58 -12.18 5.27
C PHE A 370 1.42 -11.10 4.20
N PHE A 371 2.34 -10.14 4.14
CA PHE A 371 2.26 -9.07 3.13
C PHE A 371 2.38 -9.63 1.71
N ALA A 372 3.27 -10.59 1.45
CA ALA A 372 3.41 -11.20 0.15
C ALA A 372 2.16 -11.96 -0.29
N THR A 373 1.47 -12.67 0.61
CA THR A 373 0.38 -13.57 0.24
C THR A 373 -1.01 -12.99 0.40
N VAL A 374 -1.19 -11.96 1.24
CA VAL A 374 -2.49 -11.31 1.50
C VAL A 374 -2.64 -10.03 0.69
N SER A 375 -1.62 -9.18 0.64
CA SER A 375 -1.63 -7.95 -0.16
C SER A 375 -0.97 -8.09 -1.53
N TYR A 376 -0.26 -9.19 -1.75
CA TYR A 376 0.59 -9.44 -2.93
C TYR A 376 1.74 -8.46 -3.06
N ALA A 377 2.20 -7.90 -1.95
CA ALA A 377 3.34 -7.00 -1.91
C ALA A 377 4.65 -7.77 -2.18
N TYR A 378 5.66 -7.07 -2.68
CA TYR A 378 7.01 -7.60 -2.69
C TYR A 378 7.56 -7.62 -1.26
N PRO A 379 8.10 -8.75 -0.80
CA PRO A 379 8.77 -8.80 0.50
C PRO A 379 10.06 -7.95 0.47
N MET A 380 10.35 -7.31 1.61
CA MET A 380 11.50 -6.41 1.75
C MET A 380 12.70 -7.07 2.43
N ILE A 381 12.59 -8.35 2.81
CA ILE A 381 13.69 -9.10 3.39
C ILE A 381 14.11 -10.26 2.49
N PRO A 382 15.38 -10.70 2.53
CA PRO A 382 15.83 -11.89 1.82
C PRO A 382 15.16 -13.16 2.32
N GLY A 383 14.94 -14.13 1.41
CA GLY A 383 14.44 -15.46 1.75
C GLY A 383 12.92 -15.58 1.81
N VAL A 384 12.18 -14.52 1.55
CA VAL A 384 10.73 -14.57 1.28
C VAL A 384 10.53 -14.33 -0.20
N GLU A 385 9.91 -15.30 -0.89
CA GLU A 385 9.68 -15.18 -2.33
C GLU A 385 8.45 -14.31 -2.64
N PRO A 386 8.43 -13.53 -3.74
CA PRO A 386 7.22 -12.88 -4.22
C PRO A 386 6.15 -13.94 -4.60
N VAL A 387 4.89 -13.52 -4.63
CA VAL A 387 3.78 -14.42 -4.93
C VAL A 387 3.68 -14.73 -6.44
N GLY A 388 3.16 -15.91 -6.79
CA GLY A 388 2.76 -16.21 -8.16
C GLY A 388 3.90 -16.35 -9.17
N GLY A 389 5.14 -16.63 -8.70
CA GLY A 389 6.31 -16.79 -9.58
C GLY A 389 6.83 -15.48 -10.17
N LEU A 390 6.49 -14.34 -9.56
CA LEU A 390 7.06 -13.04 -9.94
C LEU A 390 8.58 -13.04 -9.74
N PRO A 391 9.34 -12.26 -10.55
CA PRO A 391 10.77 -12.05 -10.32
C PRO A 391 11.00 -11.41 -8.95
N THR A 392 12.13 -11.66 -8.33
CA THR A 392 12.56 -10.95 -7.10
C THR A 392 12.83 -9.47 -7.38
N VAL A 393 12.92 -8.65 -6.33
CA VAL A 393 13.22 -7.21 -6.49
C VAL A 393 14.57 -7.01 -7.21
N ASP A 394 15.58 -7.84 -6.90
CA ASP A 394 16.89 -7.76 -7.56
C ASP A 394 16.80 -8.10 -9.06
N GLU A 395 15.96 -9.06 -9.43
CA GLU A 395 15.74 -9.45 -10.84
C GLU A 395 14.97 -8.38 -11.63
N LEU A 396 14.13 -7.57 -10.96
CA LEU A 396 13.42 -6.45 -11.58
C LEU A 396 14.37 -5.34 -12.05
N ASN A 397 15.56 -5.24 -11.46
CA ASN A 397 16.52 -4.19 -11.76
C ASN A 397 15.87 -2.78 -11.73
N PRO A 398 15.40 -2.30 -10.55
CA PRO A 398 14.76 -1.00 -10.43
C PRO A 398 15.68 0.15 -10.83
N PRO A 399 15.14 1.34 -11.14
CA PRO A 399 15.97 2.51 -11.43
C PRO A 399 16.75 2.96 -10.19
N GLU A 400 18.00 3.40 -10.40
CA GLU A 400 18.80 4.04 -9.36
C GLU A 400 18.29 5.47 -9.10
N ILE A 401 17.35 5.61 -8.17
CA ILE A 401 16.80 6.89 -7.69
C ILE A 401 16.62 6.83 -6.19
N ASP A 402 16.76 7.95 -5.52
CA ASP A 402 16.31 8.06 -4.12
C ASP A 402 14.78 8.06 -4.11
N LEU A 403 14.17 7.12 -3.40
CA LEU A 403 12.73 7.00 -3.32
C LEU A 403 12.09 8.19 -2.58
N ALA A 404 12.83 8.88 -1.70
CA ALA A 404 12.39 10.11 -1.06
C ALA A 404 12.16 11.23 -2.08
N ASP A 405 12.96 11.31 -3.14
CA ASP A 405 12.80 12.31 -4.22
C ASP A 405 11.46 12.20 -4.98
N LEU A 406 10.73 11.11 -4.79
CA LEU A 406 9.35 10.99 -5.31
C LEU A 406 8.38 11.98 -4.64
N SER A 407 8.78 12.62 -3.53
CA SER A 407 8.08 13.74 -2.89
C SER A 407 8.00 14.99 -3.79
N ASP A 408 8.98 15.19 -4.71
CA ASP A 408 9.03 16.33 -5.64
C ASP A 408 7.98 16.21 -6.76
N LEU A 409 6.71 16.22 -6.34
CA LEU A 409 5.55 15.94 -7.19
C LEU A 409 5.10 17.16 -8.01
N GLU A 410 5.25 18.39 -7.51
CA GLU A 410 4.70 19.61 -8.14
C GLU A 410 5.19 19.79 -9.59
N PRO A 411 6.52 19.72 -9.90
CA PRO A 411 6.99 19.80 -11.29
C PRO A 411 6.48 18.68 -12.18
N THR A 412 6.19 17.50 -11.62
CA THR A 412 5.60 16.38 -12.36
C THR A 412 4.15 16.67 -12.76
N LEU A 413 3.37 17.24 -11.85
CA LEU A 413 1.97 17.60 -12.13
C LEU A 413 1.87 18.70 -13.19
N GLU A 414 2.75 19.70 -13.13
CA GLU A 414 2.85 20.75 -14.17
C GLU A 414 3.19 20.14 -15.53
N LEU A 415 4.21 19.31 -15.60
CA LEU A 415 4.64 18.59 -16.78
C LEU A 415 3.52 17.69 -17.37
N MET A 416 2.82 16.95 -16.53
CA MET A 416 1.68 16.14 -16.96
C MET A 416 0.53 17.00 -17.52
N SER A 417 0.31 18.19 -16.93
CA SER A 417 -0.67 19.16 -17.41
C SER A 417 -0.28 19.72 -18.78
N GLU A 418 0.96 20.11 -18.98
CA GLU A 418 1.51 20.59 -20.26
C GLU A 418 1.39 19.52 -21.35
N ALA A 419 1.69 18.25 -21.03
CA ALA A 419 1.54 17.13 -21.94
C ALA A 419 0.07 16.76 -22.24
N GLY A 420 -0.92 17.42 -21.57
CA GLY A 420 -2.34 17.09 -21.71
C GLY A 420 -2.72 15.73 -21.14
N VAL A 421 -1.99 15.26 -20.12
CA VAL A 421 -2.19 13.96 -19.46
C VAL A 421 -2.79 14.10 -18.06
N SER A 422 -2.83 15.30 -17.48
CA SER A 422 -3.55 15.58 -16.22
C SER A 422 -5.04 15.27 -16.36
N GLY A 423 -5.67 14.83 -15.25
CA GLY A 423 -7.09 14.49 -15.17
C GLY A 423 -8.01 15.69 -15.15
#